data_f356d22d25e2a6789bace4574f462d16
#
_entry.id   f356d22d25e2a6789bace4574f462d16
#
_cell.length_a   1.000
_cell.length_b   1.000
_cell.length_c   1.000
_cell.angle_alpha   90.00
_cell.angle_beta   90.00
_cell.angle_gamma   90.00
#
_symmetry.space_group_name_H-M   'P 1'
#
loop_
_entity.id
_entity.type
_entity.pdbx_description
1 polymer ?
#
loop_
_entity_poly.entity_id
_entity_poly.type
_entity_poly.pdbx_seq_one_letter_code
_entity_poly.pdbx_strand_id
1 'polypeptide(L)'
;LNRAESSLHYAAVVFLLKYRPLNILQGATMSIANNRKAFHDYYIEEQIQAGLVLEGWEVKAIRAGRVQLKESYIYWKKDAFYLVGCHITALPTASTHVRPDPVRPRKLLLNQREINKLIGKTERAGYTIVPLNMHFHRGKIKAEIGLAKGKKLHDKRESSKESDWKREKQRLMKQAR
;
A
#
# COMPACT_ATOMS: atom_id res chain seq x y z
N LEU A 1 27.92 7.78 -42.21
CA LEU A 1 26.69 8.12 -41.51
C LEU A 1 26.49 7.20 -40.28
N ASN A 2 26.74 7.76 -39.20
CA ASN A 2 26.23 7.85 -37.85
C ASN A 2 26.32 6.62 -36.91
N ARG A 3 27.54 6.46 -36.36
CA ARG A 3 27.78 5.69 -35.13
C ARG A 3 27.23 6.39 -33.85
N ALA A 4 26.92 7.70 -33.92
CA ALA A 4 26.43 8.49 -32.77
C ALA A 4 24.96 8.31 -32.49
N GLU A 5 24.11 8.05 -33.48
CA GLU A 5 22.67 7.85 -33.29
C GLU A 5 22.31 6.48 -32.69
N SER A 6 23.12 5.44 -32.98
CA SER A 6 22.91 4.10 -32.38
C SER A 6 23.24 4.09 -30.89
N SER A 7 24.18 4.92 -30.41
CA SER A 7 24.53 4.99 -28.97
C SER A 7 23.47 5.67 -28.12
N LEU A 8 22.84 6.72 -28.64
CA LEU A 8 21.71 7.39 -27.93
C LEU A 8 20.45 6.55 -27.85
N HIS A 9 20.17 5.76 -28.91
CA HIS A 9 19.04 4.82 -28.88
C HIS A 9 19.26 3.68 -27.89
N TYR A 10 20.48 3.15 -27.80
CA TYR A 10 20.82 2.10 -26.83
C TYR A 10 20.76 2.61 -25.37
N ALA A 11 21.25 3.82 -25.11
CA ALA A 11 21.17 4.44 -23.80
C ALA A 11 19.71 4.72 -23.35
N ALA A 12 18.86 5.18 -24.28
CA ALA A 12 17.43 5.40 -24.00
C ALA A 12 16.67 4.10 -23.74
N VAL A 13 16.97 3.02 -24.47
CA VAL A 13 16.35 1.70 -24.28
C VAL A 13 16.80 1.06 -22.96
N VAL A 14 18.07 1.18 -22.59
CA VAL A 14 18.60 0.68 -21.30
C VAL A 14 18.06 1.49 -20.14
N PHE A 15 17.88 2.80 -20.28
CA PHE A 15 17.26 3.67 -19.27
C PHE A 15 15.76 3.32 -19.07
N LEU A 16 15.02 3.08 -20.15
CA LEU A 16 13.61 2.64 -20.09
C LEU A 16 13.44 1.24 -19.50
N LEU A 17 14.40 0.33 -19.73
CA LEU A 17 14.39 -1.02 -19.12
C LEU A 17 14.73 -0.99 -17.63
N LYS A 18 15.54 -0.05 -17.17
CA LYS A 18 15.97 0.09 -15.77
C LYS A 18 14.91 0.76 -14.88
N TYR A 19 14.01 1.55 -15.47
CA TYR A 19 12.91 2.27 -14.81
C TYR A 19 11.52 1.77 -15.23
N ARG A 20 11.45 0.57 -15.83
CA ARG A 20 10.15 -0.06 -16.07
C ARG A 20 9.56 -0.43 -14.70
N PRO A 21 8.45 0.19 -14.27
CA PRO A 21 7.76 -0.30 -13.09
C PRO A 21 7.30 -1.72 -13.42
N LEU A 22 7.80 -2.70 -12.67
CA LEU A 22 7.49 -4.14 -12.76
C LEU A 22 6.01 -4.50 -12.52
N ASN A 23 5.09 -3.56 -12.79
CA ASN A 23 3.69 -3.62 -12.35
C ASN A 23 2.65 -3.74 -13.47
N ILE A 24 3.03 -4.12 -14.71
CA ILE A 24 2.07 -4.14 -15.85
C ILE A 24 1.48 -5.53 -16.12
N LEU A 25 1.88 -6.59 -15.38
CA LEU A 25 1.38 -7.97 -15.61
C LEU A 25 0.77 -8.66 -14.38
N GLN A 26 0.40 -7.91 -13.33
CA GLN A 26 -0.44 -8.48 -12.29
C GLN A 26 -1.88 -8.10 -12.60
N GLY A 27 -2.70 -9.13 -12.90
CA GLY A 27 -4.12 -8.98 -13.21
C GLY A 27 -4.80 -8.01 -12.25
N ALA A 28 -5.71 -7.19 -12.75
CA ALA A 28 -6.36 -6.10 -12.05
C ALA A 28 -6.79 -6.53 -10.64
N THR A 29 -5.97 -6.23 -9.65
CA THR A 29 -6.28 -6.48 -8.25
C THR A 29 -7.31 -5.45 -7.84
N MET A 30 -8.55 -5.91 -7.63
CA MET A 30 -9.61 -5.02 -7.12
C MET A 30 -9.23 -4.55 -5.71
N SER A 31 -8.85 -3.28 -5.60
CA SER A 31 -8.57 -2.64 -4.33
C SER A 31 -9.87 -2.49 -3.53
N ILE A 32 -9.86 -2.97 -2.29
CA ILE A 32 -11.00 -2.90 -1.36
C ILE A 32 -10.93 -1.59 -0.56
N ALA A 33 -9.75 -1.26 -0.05
CA ALA A 33 -9.50 -0.06 0.74
C ALA A 33 -8.10 0.48 0.47
N ASN A 34 -7.98 1.80 0.34
CA ASN A 34 -6.72 2.49 0.12
C ASN A 34 -6.43 3.48 1.24
N ASN A 35 -5.18 3.50 1.70
CA ASN A 35 -4.69 4.48 2.66
C ASN A 35 -4.02 5.65 1.94
N ARG A 36 -4.81 6.60 1.47
CA ARG A 36 -4.31 7.80 0.79
C ARG A 36 -3.41 8.66 1.68
N LYS A 37 -3.64 8.64 3.01
CA LYS A 37 -2.85 9.37 4.00
C LYS A 37 -1.40 8.85 4.03
N ALA A 38 -1.18 7.54 3.89
CA ALA A 38 0.15 6.97 3.85
C ALA A 38 0.99 7.55 2.68
N PHE A 39 0.42 7.65 1.50
CA PHE A 39 1.11 8.24 0.32
C PHE A 39 1.35 9.74 0.46
N HIS A 40 0.50 10.45 1.19
CA HIS A 40 0.70 11.87 1.48
C HIS A 40 1.83 12.09 2.49
N ASP A 41 1.86 11.29 3.58
CA ASP A 41 2.72 11.51 4.73
C ASP A 41 4.11 10.87 4.60
N TYR A 42 4.26 9.87 3.74
CA TYR A 42 5.47 9.06 3.63
C TYR A 42 5.98 8.93 2.20
N TYR A 43 7.30 8.81 2.06
CA TYR A 43 7.94 8.28 0.84
C TYR A 43 7.96 6.76 0.94
N ILE A 44 7.33 6.08 0.00
CA ILE A 44 7.28 4.61 -0.06
C ILE A 44 8.45 4.13 -0.90
N GLU A 45 9.39 3.42 -0.27
CA GLU A 45 10.58 2.87 -0.94
C GLU A 45 10.29 1.50 -1.54
N GLU A 46 9.58 0.66 -0.80
CA GLU A 46 9.28 -0.71 -1.21
C GLU A 46 7.87 -1.10 -0.78
N GLN A 47 7.23 -1.94 -1.59
CA GLN A 47 5.89 -2.47 -1.32
C GLN A 47 5.98 -3.99 -1.22
N ILE A 48 5.36 -4.55 -0.17
CA ILE A 48 5.34 -5.98 0.12
C ILE A 48 3.90 -6.42 0.31
N GLN A 49 3.52 -7.54 -0.31
CA GLN A 49 2.20 -8.13 -0.14
C GLN A 49 2.20 -9.12 1.01
N ALA A 50 1.37 -8.87 2.02
CA ALA A 50 1.21 -9.72 3.20
C ALA A 50 -0.15 -10.43 3.22
N GLY A 51 -0.20 -11.64 3.76
CA GLY A 51 -1.45 -12.27 4.18
C GLY A 51 -1.95 -11.67 5.48
N LEU A 52 -3.21 -11.93 5.82
CA LEU A 52 -3.85 -11.49 7.07
C LEU A 52 -4.52 -12.68 7.77
N VAL A 53 -4.35 -12.77 9.08
CA VAL A 53 -5.14 -13.68 9.93
C VAL A 53 -6.44 -12.98 10.29
N LEU A 54 -7.52 -13.37 9.63
CA LEU A 54 -8.85 -12.77 9.75
C LEU A 54 -9.86 -13.76 10.34
N GLU A 55 -10.83 -13.23 11.06
CA GLU A 55 -12.00 -13.97 11.49
C GLU A 55 -13.07 -14.00 10.40
N GLY A 56 -13.99 -14.96 10.46
CA GLY A 56 -15.01 -15.14 9.43
C GLY A 56 -15.91 -13.91 9.21
N TRP A 57 -16.27 -13.20 10.28
CA TRP A 57 -17.07 -11.97 10.20
C TRP A 57 -16.28 -10.82 9.55
N GLU A 58 -14.96 -10.75 9.78
CA GLU A 58 -14.09 -9.75 9.16
C GLU A 58 -14.00 -9.96 7.64
N VAL A 59 -13.84 -11.22 7.22
CA VAL A 59 -13.81 -11.56 5.80
C VAL A 59 -15.10 -11.13 5.11
N LYS A 60 -16.27 -11.37 5.72
CA LYS A 60 -17.56 -10.93 5.20
C LYS A 60 -17.65 -9.39 5.14
N ALA A 61 -17.23 -8.70 6.20
CA ALA A 61 -17.24 -7.24 6.28
C ALA A 61 -16.29 -6.59 5.25
N ILE A 62 -15.09 -7.12 5.10
CA ILE A 62 -14.10 -6.63 4.10
C ILE A 62 -14.63 -6.83 2.68
N ARG A 63 -15.26 -7.98 2.37
CA ARG A 63 -15.90 -8.23 1.07
C ARG A 63 -17.03 -7.24 0.78
N ALA A 64 -17.73 -6.78 1.81
CA ALA A 64 -18.75 -5.73 1.72
C ALA A 64 -18.17 -4.30 1.71
N GLY A 65 -16.84 -4.13 1.65
CA GLY A 65 -16.17 -2.83 1.62
C GLY A 65 -16.17 -2.09 2.96
N ARG A 66 -16.54 -2.75 4.08
CA ARG A 66 -16.64 -2.13 5.41
C ARG A 66 -15.31 -2.14 6.16
N VAL A 67 -14.26 -1.58 5.56
CA VAL A 67 -12.91 -1.52 6.14
C VAL A 67 -12.30 -0.14 5.93
N GLN A 68 -11.59 0.37 6.94
CA GLN A 68 -10.89 1.65 6.91
C GLN A 68 -9.45 1.47 7.39
N LEU A 69 -8.49 1.92 6.56
CA LEU A 69 -7.04 1.85 6.82
C LEU A 69 -6.44 3.19 7.29
N LYS A 70 -7.21 4.28 7.32
CA LYS A 70 -6.69 5.64 7.46
C LYS A 70 -5.82 5.84 8.70
N GLU A 71 -6.23 5.32 9.85
CA GLU A 71 -5.54 5.48 11.13
C GLU A 71 -4.78 4.20 11.55
N SER A 72 -4.62 3.26 10.62
CA SER A 72 -3.93 2.01 10.90
C SER A 72 -2.42 2.14 10.75
N TYR A 73 -1.72 1.35 11.52
CA TYR A 73 -0.27 1.24 11.51
C TYR A 73 0.17 -0.20 11.71
N ILE A 74 1.45 -0.47 11.45
CA ILE A 74 2.03 -1.80 11.59
C ILE A 74 3.11 -1.75 12.67
N TYR A 75 3.08 -2.72 13.58
CA TYR A 75 4.11 -2.86 14.59
C TYR A 75 4.57 -4.31 14.75
N TRP A 76 5.79 -4.45 15.23
CA TRP A 76 6.41 -5.73 15.52
C TRP A 76 6.13 -6.17 16.96
N LYS A 77 5.68 -7.41 17.16
CA LYS A 77 5.47 -7.99 18.49
C LYS A 77 5.55 -9.52 18.42
N LYS A 78 6.31 -10.13 19.34
CA LYS A 78 6.37 -11.60 19.49
C LYS A 78 6.52 -12.34 18.16
N ASP A 79 7.59 -12.04 17.42
CA ASP A 79 7.97 -12.71 16.17
C ASP A 79 6.98 -12.57 15.00
N ALA A 80 6.12 -11.55 15.03
CA ALA A 80 5.23 -11.23 13.94
C ALA A 80 4.91 -9.75 13.83
N PHE A 81 4.59 -9.30 12.62
CA PHE A 81 4.01 -7.98 12.38
C PHE A 81 2.49 -8.03 12.52
N TYR A 82 1.93 -6.98 13.09
CA TYR A 82 0.49 -6.82 13.32
C TYR A 82 0.00 -5.51 12.69
N LEU A 83 -1.13 -5.62 11.99
CA LEU A 83 -1.91 -4.46 11.55
C LEU A 83 -2.85 -4.05 12.70
N VAL A 84 -2.69 -2.82 13.18
CA VAL A 84 -3.43 -2.24 14.31
C VAL A 84 -4.15 -0.98 13.87
N GLY A 85 -5.28 -0.65 14.55
CA GLY A 85 -6.09 0.53 14.24
C GLY A 85 -6.84 0.45 12.91
N CYS A 86 -6.78 -0.69 12.21
CA CYS A 86 -7.61 -0.93 11.04
C CYS A 86 -9.05 -1.22 11.50
N HIS A 87 -9.97 -0.32 11.19
CA HIS A 87 -11.37 -0.45 11.59
C HIS A 87 -12.15 -1.28 10.58
N ILE A 88 -12.74 -2.39 11.05
CA ILE A 88 -13.62 -3.26 10.26
C ILE A 88 -15.00 -3.30 10.94
N THR A 89 -16.01 -2.75 10.28
CA THR A 89 -17.38 -2.70 10.80
C THR A 89 -18.11 -4.00 10.50
N ALA A 90 -18.55 -4.72 11.55
CA ALA A 90 -19.33 -5.94 11.37
C ALA A 90 -20.63 -5.69 10.59
N LEU A 91 -21.06 -6.69 9.83
CA LEU A 91 -22.35 -6.65 9.15
C LEU A 91 -23.48 -6.87 10.17
N PRO A 92 -24.68 -6.28 9.96
CA PRO A 92 -25.85 -6.53 10.81
C PRO A 92 -26.25 -8.01 10.85
N THR A 93 -25.89 -8.77 9.82
CA THR A 93 -26.12 -10.23 9.70
C THR A 93 -25.04 -11.06 10.37
N ALA A 94 -24.13 -10.45 11.15
CA ALA A 94 -23.17 -11.21 11.94
C ALA A 94 -23.90 -12.03 13.00
N SER A 95 -23.43 -13.28 13.21
CA SER A 95 -24.02 -14.16 14.19
C SER A 95 -24.04 -13.55 15.60
N THR A 96 -25.12 -13.70 16.34
CA THR A 96 -25.26 -13.23 17.72
C THR A 96 -24.26 -13.85 18.70
N HIS A 97 -23.66 -14.99 18.34
CA HIS A 97 -22.63 -15.66 19.13
C HIS A 97 -21.21 -15.03 18.96
N VAL A 98 -21.03 -14.15 17.98
CA VAL A 98 -19.75 -13.48 17.74
C VAL A 98 -19.78 -12.08 18.36
N ARG A 99 -18.83 -11.78 19.23
CA ARG A 99 -18.58 -10.43 19.73
C ARG A 99 -17.48 -9.80 18.88
N PRO A 100 -17.83 -9.06 17.81
CA PRO A 100 -16.83 -8.49 16.91
C PRO A 100 -16.08 -7.34 17.60
N ASP A 101 -14.75 -7.42 17.61
CA ASP A 101 -13.89 -6.29 17.95
C ASP A 101 -13.43 -5.60 16.65
N PRO A 102 -13.96 -4.41 16.31
CA PRO A 102 -13.67 -3.73 15.07
C PRO A 102 -12.20 -3.36 14.88
N VAL A 103 -11.45 -3.15 15.97
CA VAL A 103 -10.08 -2.59 15.96
C VAL A 103 -9.01 -3.57 16.45
N ARG A 104 -9.35 -4.84 16.64
CA ARG A 104 -8.39 -5.84 17.13
C ARG A 104 -7.10 -5.87 16.28
N PRO A 105 -5.95 -6.22 16.86
CA PRO A 105 -4.71 -6.43 16.10
C PRO A 105 -4.82 -7.66 15.20
N ARG A 106 -4.41 -7.54 13.93
CA ARG A 106 -4.44 -8.63 12.94
C ARG A 106 -3.03 -9.00 12.55
N LYS A 107 -2.67 -10.28 12.75
CA LYS A 107 -1.34 -10.79 12.41
C LYS A 107 -1.16 -10.78 10.90
N LEU A 108 -0.01 -10.26 10.45
CA LEU A 108 0.43 -10.31 9.06
C LEU A 108 1.19 -11.61 8.81
N LEU A 109 0.91 -12.24 7.68
CA LEU A 109 1.60 -13.44 7.23
C LEU A 109 2.64 -13.02 6.19
N LEU A 110 3.89 -13.05 6.60
CA LEU A 110 5.07 -12.69 5.82
C LEU A 110 6.07 -13.83 5.84
N ASN A 111 6.91 -13.93 4.82
CA ASN A 111 8.02 -14.86 4.80
C ASN A 111 9.13 -14.43 5.78
N GLN A 112 9.89 -15.36 6.32
CA GLN A 112 10.98 -15.05 7.28
C GLN A 112 12.01 -14.07 6.70
N ARG A 113 12.30 -14.16 5.40
CA ARG A 113 13.20 -13.22 4.71
C ARG A 113 12.65 -11.79 4.70
N GLU A 114 11.36 -11.63 4.46
CA GLU A 114 10.67 -10.33 4.49
C GLU A 114 10.65 -9.76 5.91
N ILE A 115 10.36 -10.59 6.91
CA ILE A 115 10.39 -10.21 8.33
C ILE A 115 11.77 -9.67 8.70
N ASN A 116 12.83 -10.43 8.45
CA ASN A 116 14.21 -10.04 8.79
C ASN A 116 14.63 -8.74 8.09
N LYS A 117 14.24 -8.57 6.82
CA LYS A 117 14.47 -7.36 6.04
C LYS A 117 13.77 -6.14 6.64
N LEU A 118 12.49 -6.29 6.98
CA LEU A 118 11.69 -5.20 7.57
C LEU A 118 12.23 -4.78 8.93
N ILE A 119 12.59 -5.72 9.81
CA ILE A 119 13.21 -5.44 11.10
C ILE A 119 14.52 -4.67 10.90
N GLY A 120 15.43 -5.19 10.07
CA GLY A 120 16.71 -4.54 9.84
C GLY A 120 16.62 -3.12 9.29
N LYS A 121 15.61 -2.83 8.43
CA LYS A 121 15.39 -1.49 7.88
C LYS A 121 14.74 -0.55 8.91
N THR A 122 13.78 -1.02 9.71
CA THR A 122 13.13 -0.19 10.74
C THR A 122 14.09 0.17 11.88
N GLU A 123 14.94 -0.74 12.32
CA GLU A 123 15.86 -0.50 13.43
C GLU A 123 17.06 0.36 13.04
N ARG A 124 17.64 0.13 11.85
CA ARG A 124 18.94 0.75 11.50
C ARG A 124 18.82 2.03 10.67
N ALA A 125 17.76 2.17 9.87
CA ALA A 125 17.69 3.24 8.87
C ALA A 125 16.54 4.23 9.09
N GLY A 126 15.85 4.18 10.24
CA GLY A 126 14.76 5.08 10.57
C GLY A 126 13.55 4.96 9.64
N TYR A 127 13.33 3.78 9.06
CA TYR A 127 12.13 3.48 8.28
C TYR A 127 10.98 3.11 9.20
N THR A 128 9.78 3.27 8.70
CA THR A 128 8.55 2.77 9.30
C THR A 128 7.80 1.89 8.32
N ILE A 129 6.91 1.05 8.81
CA ILE A 129 6.07 0.20 7.97
C ILE A 129 4.65 0.73 8.04
N VAL A 130 4.06 1.04 6.89
CA VAL A 130 2.72 1.61 6.79
C VAL A 130 1.82 0.72 5.94
N PRO A 131 0.54 0.52 6.30
CA PRO A 131 -0.41 -0.16 5.44
C PRO A 131 -0.83 0.78 4.29
N LEU A 132 -0.76 0.28 3.05
CA LEU A 132 -1.04 1.04 1.84
C LEU A 132 -2.44 0.77 1.30
N ASN A 133 -2.74 -0.49 1.11
CA ASN A 133 -4.05 -0.92 0.64
C ASN A 133 -4.42 -2.33 1.11
N MET A 134 -5.67 -2.68 0.89
CA MET A 134 -6.19 -4.03 1.04
C MET A 134 -6.90 -4.41 -0.25
N HIS A 135 -6.62 -5.61 -0.76
CA HIS A 135 -7.11 -6.05 -2.06
C HIS A 135 -7.37 -7.57 -2.10
N PHE A 136 -8.11 -8.01 -3.13
CA PHE A 136 -8.24 -9.43 -3.42
C PHE A 136 -7.11 -9.90 -4.31
N HIS A 137 -6.50 -11.01 -3.94
CA HIS A 137 -5.55 -11.73 -4.75
C HIS A 137 -5.90 -13.23 -4.78
N ARG A 138 -6.31 -13.77 -5.93
CA ARG A 138 -6.72 -15.17 -6.10
C ARG A 138 -7.77 -15.59 -5.05
N GLY A 139 -8.81 -14.78 -4.85
CA GLY A 139 -9.91 -15.02 -3.90
C GLY A 139 -9.57 -14.81 -2.42
N LYS A 140 -8.30 -14.52 -2.08
CA LYS A 140 -7.84 -14.25 -0.71
C LYS A 140 -7.67 -12.75 -0.49
N ILE A 141 -7.95 -12.29 0.73
CA ILE A 141 -7.71 -10.91 1.14
C ILE A 141 -6.22 -10.77 1.48
N LYS A 142 -5.58 -9.78 0.88
CA LYS A 142 -4.18 -9.42 1.10
C LYS A 142 -4.08 -7.96 1.52
N ALA A 143 -3.10 -7.65 2.37
CA ALA A 143 -2.68 -6.28 2.66
C ALA A 143 -1.39 -5.98 1.92
N GLU A 144 -1.32 -4.83 1.30
CA GLU A 144 -0.07 -4.27 0.80
C GLU A 144 0.50 -3.33 1.84
N ILE A 145 1.72 -3.58 2.25
CA ILE A 145 2.45 -2.80 3.25
C ILE A 145 3.63 -2.12 2.59
N GLY A 146 3.92 -0.89 3.01
CA GLY A 146 5.04 -0.11 2.48
C GLY A 146 6.13 0.09 3.50
N LEU A 147 7.38 -0.19 3.11
CA LEU A 147 8.54 0.30 3.82
C LEU A 147 8.70 1.77 3.47
N ALA A 148 8.63 2.66 4.45
CA ALA A 148 8.41 4.07 4.23
C ALA A 148 9.28 4.97 5.11
N LYS A 149 9.56 6.17 4.60
CA LYS A 149 10.25 7.24 5.33
C LYS A 149 9.34 8.46 5.44
N GLY A 150 9.23 9.04 6.63
CA GLY A 150 8.37 10.20 6.86
C GLY A 150 8.80 11.40 6.00
N LYS A 151 7.85 12.06 5.35
CA LYS A 151 8.06 13.31 4.63
C LYS A 151 8.18 14.48 5.61
N LYS A 152 9.10 15.40 5.34
CA LYS A 152 9.18 16.69 6.06
C LYS A 152 7.97 17.57 5.71
N LEU A 153 7.66 18.57 6.53
CA LEU A 153 6.51 19.46 6.28
C LEU A 153 6.59 20.19 4.94
N HIS A 154 7.79 20.56 4.51
CA HIS A 154 8.04 21.17 3.22
C HIS A 154 7.65 20.23 2.06
N ASP A 155 8.12 18.97 2.11
CA ASP A 155 7.83 17.95 1.10
C ASP A 155 6.33 17.64 0.99
N LYS A 156 5.61 17.67 2.12
CA LYS A 156 4.15 17.49 2.15
C LYS A 156 3.43 18.60 1.41
N ARG A 157 3.86 19.86 1.59
CA ARG A 157 3.28 21.02 0.89
C ARG A 157 3.50 20.97 -0.61
N GLU A 158 4.70 20.58 -1.05
CA GLU A 158 4.99 20.39 -2.48
C GLU A 158 4.17 19.26 -3.09
N SER A 159 4.10 18.12 -2.42
CA SER A 159 3.28 16.98 -2.83
C SER A 159 1.79 17.32 -2.96
N SER A 160 1.25 18.16 -2.07
CA SER A 160 -0.14 18.65 -2.16
C SER A 160 -0.32 19.55 -3.38
N LYS A 161 0.54 20.55 -3.59
CA LYS A 161 0.49 21.45 -4.76
C LYS A 161 0.55 20.68 -6.07
N GLU A 162 1.43 19.68 -6.17
CA GLU A 162 1.54 18.85 -7.38
C GLU A 162 0.26 18.04 -7.63
N SER A 163 -0.35 17.49 -6.59
CA SER A 163 -1.60 16.72 -6.71
C SER A 163 -2.77 17.60 -7.14
N ASP A 164 -2.86 18.83 -6.63
CA ASP A 164 -3.88 19.80 -6.98
C ASP A 164 -3.71 20.28 -8.43
N TRP A 165 -2.48 20.58 -8.84
CA TRP A 165 -2.15 20.89 -10.23
C TRP A 165 -2.52 19.78 -11.21
N LYS A 166 -2.21 18.51 -10.86
CA LYS A 166 -2.61 17.35 -11.68
C LYS A 166 -4.13 17.23 -11.82
N ARG A 167 -4.88 17.47 -10.74
CA ARG A 167 -6.35 17.46 -10.78
C ARG A 167 -6.91 18.56 -11.67
N GLU A 168 -6.37 19.77 -11.54
CA GLU A 168 -6.77 20.92 -12.35
C GLU A 168 -6.52 20.67 -13.84
N LYS A 169 -5.33 20.22 -14.17
CA LYS A 169 -4.98 19.83 -15.55
C LYS A 169 -5.92 18.77 -16.11
N GLN A 170 -6.30 17.76 -15.32
CA GLN A 170 -7.24 16.73 -15.76
C GLN A 170 -8.65 17.28 -15.98
N ARG A 171 -9.11 18.25 -15.16
CA ARG A 171 -10.41 18.92 -15.35
C ARG A 171 -10.42 19.71 -16.65
N LEU A 172 -9.38 20.51 -16.89
CA LEU A 172 -9.27 21.31 -18.11
C LEU A 172 -9.24 20.44 -19.37
N MET A 173 -8.49 19.31 -19.34
CA MET A 173 -8.45 18.38 -20.47
C MET A 173 -9.80 17.67 -20.73
N LYS A 174 -10.64 17.47 -19.70
CA LYS A 174 -12.00 16.92 -19.89
C LYS A 174 -12.98 17.92 -20.45
N GLN A 175 -12.82 19.22 -20.15
CA GLN A 175 -13.66 20.29 -20.66
C GLN A 175 -13.34 20.68 -22.11
N ALA A 176 -12.10 20.40 -22.56
CA ALA A 176 -11.63 20.66 -23.92
C ALA A 176 -11.96 19.55 -24.94
N ARG A 177 -12.72 18.51 -24.52
CA ARG A 177 -13.25 17.43 -25.37
C ARG A 177 -14.73 17.57 -25.57
#